data_b0b26ea9ff1f4dd2b6df09fdbeec0a89
#
_entry.id   b0b26ea9ff1f4dd2b6df09fdbeec0a89
#
_cell.length_a   1.000
_cell.length_b   1.000
_cell.length_c   1.000
_cell.angle_alpha   90.00
_cell.angle_beta   90.00
_cell.angle_gamma   90.00
#
_symmetry.space_group_name_H-M   'P 1'
#
loop_
_entity.id
_entity.type
_entity.pdbx_description
1 polymer ?
#
loop_
_entity_poly.entity_id
_entity_poly.type
_entity_poly.pdbx_seq_one_letter_code
_entity_poly.pdbx_strand_id
1 'polypeptide(L)'
;MKVLAALLLAAAAPISPPDWHLTVDGWGPVRIGMTRAEVERALDLKLEGEPLDDEEPCIEMRPAGADQGVWFMFEEFKLTRISLTEPSRGTTPRGIGIGASADQVRKAYRKGLKAEPHYYEDLPSEYLTYWTIPGKRGLRFETNSRRKVQTIHAGTDSIELVEGCA
;
A
#
# COMPACT_ATOMS: atom_id res chain seq x y z
N MET A 1 0.60 51.40 19.20
CA MET A 1 0.29 50.00 19.53
C MET A 1 0.38 49.17 18.27
N LYS A 2 1.37 48.29 18.16
CA LYS A 2 1.54 47.38 17.01
C LYS A 2 0.96 46.04 17.42
N VAL A 3 -0.13 45.62 16.76
CA VAL A 3 -0.73 44.30 16.95
C VAL A 3 0.03 43.33 16.08
N LEU A 4 0.81 42.42 16.68
CA LEU A 4 1.39 41.28 15.99
C LEU A 4 0.29 40.24 15.80
N ALA A 5 -0.11 40.03 14.55
CA ALA A 5 -0.95 38.89 14.19
C ALA A 5 -0.05 37.61 14.13
N ALA A 6 -0.25 36.73 15.08
CA ALA A 6 0.38 35.41 15.05
C ALA A 6 -0.34 34.53 14.00
N LEU A 7 0.35 34.18 12.92
CA LEU A 7 -0.09 33.17 11.98
C LEU A 7 0.03 31.80 12.65
N LEU A 8 -1.09 31.19 13.02
CA LEU A 8 -1.15 29.78 13.41
C LEU A 8 -1.00 28.92 12.13
N LEU A 9 0.19 28.34 11.92
CA LEU A 9 0.32 27.26 10.96
C LEU A 9 -0.45 26.04 11.51
N ALA A 10 -1.57 25.72 10.89
CA ALA A 10 -2.25 24.45 11.12
C ALA A 10 -1.35 23.33 10.55
N ALA A 11 -0.77 22.52 11.41
CA ALA A 11 -0.10 21.28 10.99
C ALA A 11 -1.17 20.35 10.42
N ALA A 12 -0.99 19.91 9.16
CA ALA A 12 -1.86 18.90 8.57
C ALA A 12 -1.80 17.62 9.41
N ALA A 13 -2.95 17.13 9.83
CA ALA A 13 -3.02 15.86 10.56
C ALA A 13 -2.57 14.72 9.63
N PRO A 14 -1.87 13.69 10.13
CA PRO A 14 -1.50 12.54 9.34
C PRO A 14 -2.77 11.83 8.84
N ILE A 15 -2.79 11.44 7.56
CA ILE A 15 -3.94 10.81 6.90
C ILE A 15 -4.21 9.40 7.43
N SER A 16 -3.21 8.78 8.00
CA SER A 16 -3.34 7.42 8.55
C SER A 16 -3.56 7.50 10.05
N PRO A 17 -4.82 7.48 10.53
CA PRO A 17 -5.08 7.23 11.94
C PRO A 17 -4.43 5.91 12.36
N PRO A 18 -3.98 5.78 13.63
CA PRO A 18 -3.31 4.59 14.11
C PRO A 18 -4.11 3.29 13.96
N ASP A 19 -5.43 3.40 13.70
CA ASP A 19 -6.33 2.25 13.55
C ASP A 19 -6.51 1.76 12.10
N TRP A 20 -5.86 2.41 11.11
CA TRP A 20 -5.97 1.98 9.73
C TRP A 20 -4.96 0.87 9.42
N HIS A 21 -5.50 -0.31 9.13
CA HIS A 21 -4.71 -1.47 8.72
C HIS A 21 -4.88 -1.75 7.23
N LEU A 22 -3.79 -2.23 6.61
CA LEU A 22 -3.83 -2.79 5.28
C LEU A 22 -4.39 -4.21 5.36
N THR A 23 -5.59 -4.39 4.87
CA THR A 23 -6.29 -5.68 4.78
C THR A 23 -6.33 -6.16 3.33
N VAL A 24 -6.69 -7.41 3.10
CA VAL A 24 -6.89 -7.95 1.73
C VAL A 24 -7.99 -7.21 0.95
N ASP A 25 -8.88 -6.49 1.63
CA ASP A 25 -10.02 -5.80 1.05
C ASP A 25 -9.81 -4.27 0.90
N GLY A 26 -8.77 -3.70 1.54
CA GLY A 26 -8.55 -2.26 1.50
C GLY A 26 -7.72 -1.71 2.65
N TRP A 27 -7.70 -0.38 2.77
CA TRP A 27 -6.95 0.38 3.76
C TRP A 27 -7.79 1.55 4.28
N GLY A 28 -8.04 1.61 5.59
CA GLY A 28 -8.95 2.58 6.18
C GLY A 28 -10.33 2.55 5.52
N PRO A 29 -10.84 3.67 4.97
CA PRO A 29 -12.11 3.72 4.24
C PRO A 29 -12.00 3.24 2.78
N VAL A 30 -10.78 3.08 2.23
CA VAL A 30 -10.54 2.69 0.84
C VAL A 30 -10.76 1.20 0.66
N ARG A 31 -11.40 0.80 -0.43
CA ARG A 31 -11.70 -0.60 -0.78
C ARG A 31 -11.22 -0.95 -2.18
N ILE A 32 -10.70 -2.15 -2.34
CA ILE A 32 -10.40 -2.74 -3.66
C ILE A 32 -11.69 -2.74 -4.52
N GLY A 33 -11.55 -2.30 -5.77
CA GLY A 33 -12.66 -2.14 -6.72
C GLY A 33 -13.24 -0.72 -6.78
N MET A 34 -12.84 0.20 -5.90
CA MET A 34 -13.22 1.62 -6.00
C MET A 34 -12.61 2.27 -7.24
N THR A 35 -13.31 3.24 -7.80
CA THR A 35 -12.75 4.17 -8.79
C THR A 35 -11.85 5.20 -8.09
N ARG A 36 -11.00 5.91 -8.86
CA ARG A 36 -10.21 7.04 -8.36
C ARG A 36 -11.05 8.05 -7.59
N ALA A 37 -12.17 8.50 -8.19
CA ALA A 37 -13.06 9.49 -7.56
C ALA A 37 -13.68 9.00 -6.24
N GLU A 38 -13.95 7.69 -6.11
CA GLU A 38 -14.44 7.08 -4.87
C GLU A 38 -13.35 7.04 -3.80
N VAL A 39 -12.10 6.72 -4.18
CA VAL A 39 -10.94 6.76 -3.26
C VAL A 39 -10.69 8.19 -2.78
N GLU A 40 -10.64 9.18 -3.68
CA GLU A 40 -10.45 10.60 -3.34
C GLU A 40 -11.55 11.08 -2.36
N ARG A 41 -12.79 10.71 -2.61
CA ARG A 41 -13.91 11.05 -1.72
C ARG A 41 -13.81 10.36 -0.36
N ALA A 42 -13.40 9.09 -0.34
CA ALA A 42 -13.26 8.32 0.90
C ALA A 42 -12.14 8.87 1.80
N LEU A 43 -11.07 9.40 1.19
CA LEU A 43 -9.94 9.99 1.90
C LEU A 43 -10.10 11.50 2.20
N ASP A 44 -11.07 12.15 1.56
CA ASP A 44 -11.19 13.62 1.52
C ASP A 44 -9.91 14.32 1.00
N LEU A 45 -9.27 13.72 -0.01
CA LEU A 45 -8.01 14.16 -0.59
C LEU A 45 -7.96 13.89 -2.09
N LYS A 46 -7.09 14.62 -2.79
CA LYS A 46 -6.74 14.32 -4.17
C LYS A 46 -5.64 13.27 -4.25
N LEU A 47 -5.67 12.48 -5.31
CA LEU A 47 -4.57 11.60 -5.66
C LEU A 47 -3.67 12.28 -6.69
N GLU A 48 -2.36 12.05 -6.57
CA GLU A 48 -1.33 12.50 -7.51
C GLU A 48 -0.51 11.32 -8.01
N GLY A 49 -0.05 11.36 -9.25
CA GLY A 49 0.75 10.31 -9.88
C GLY A 49 0.86 10.56 -11.39
N GLU A 50 1.66 9.75 -12.06
CA GLU A 50 1.85 9.76 -13.51
C GLU A 50 1.40 8.42 -14.10
N PRO A 51 0.88 8.42 -15.35
CA PRO A 51 0.50 9.57 -16.15
C PRO A 51 -0.73 10.28 -15.58
N LEU A 52 -0.85 11.58 -15.88
CA LEU A 52 -1.99 12.42 -15.46
C LEU A 52 -3.21 12.27 -16.38
N ASP A 53 -3.09 11.41 -17.35
CA ASP A 53 -4.08 11.17 -18.39
C ASP A 53 -5.00 10.03 -17.93
N ASP A 54 -6.30 10.29 -17.94
CA ASP A 54 -7.32 9.33 -17.50
C ASP A 54 -7.57 8.20 -18.55
N GLU A 55 -6.83 8.20 -19.68
CA GLU A 55 -6.95 7.20 -20.75
C GLU A 55 -6.01 5.99 -20.53
N GLU A 56 -5.01 6.10 -19.63
CA GLU A 56 -4.10 5.00 -19.35
C GLU A 56 -4.81 3.85 -18.61
N PRO A 57 -4.71 2.62 -19.13
CA PRO A 57 -5.42 1.48 -18.57
C PRO A 57 -4.86 1.04 -17.20
N CYS A 58 -3.64 1.44 -16.86
CA CYS A 58 -2.99 1.17 -15.60
C CYS A 58 -2.23 2.40 -15.10
N ILE A 59 -2.53 2.86 -13.88
CA ILE A 59 -1.88 4.01 -13.25
C ILE A 59 -1.58 3.72 -11.78
N GLU A 60 -0.48 4.27 -11.29
CA GLU A 60 -0.15 4.26 -9.87
C GLU A 60 -0.20 5.68 -9.30
N MET A 61 -0.93 5.86 -8.21
CA MET A 61 -1.19 7.15 -7.59
C MET A 61 -0.98 7.09 -6.08
N ARG A 62 -0.75 8.25 -5.47
CA ARG A 62 -0.62 8.40 -4.02
C ARG A 62 -1.47 9.57 -3.51
N PRO A 63 -1.81 9.61 -2.22
CA PRO A 63 -2.50 10.75 -1.63
C PRO A 63 -1.63 12.02 -1.69
N ALA A 64 -2.19 13.13 -2.20
CA ALA A 64 -1.49 14.40 -2.27
C ALA A 64 -1.17 14.95 -0.86
N GLY A 65 0.09 15.35 -0.66
CA GLY A 65 0.54 16.02 0.56
C GLY A 65 0.54 15.18 1.84
N ALA A 66 0.35 13.86 1.74
CA ALA A 66 0.23 12.98 2.90
C ALA A 66 1.23 11.82 2.91
N ASP A 67 0.90 10.75 3.65
CA ASP A 67 1.74 9.55 3.82
C ASP A 67 2.30 9.06 2.48
N GLN A 68 3.54 9.44 2.20
CA GLN A 68 4.19 9.19 0.91
C GLN A 68 4.48 7.71 0.68
N GLY A 69 4.31 6.88 1.69
CA GLY A 69 4.53 5.44 1.60
C GLY A 69 3.28 4.64 1.24
N VAL A 70 2.16 5.27 0.86
CA VAL A 70 0.94 4.60 0.43
C VAL A 70 0.72 4.83 -1.06
N TRP A 71 0.51 3.74 -1.82
CA TRP A 71 0.27 3.77 -3.25
C TRP A 71 -1.00 3.02 -3.62
N PHE A 72 -1.72 3.52 -4.61
CA PHE A 72 -2.94 2.97 -5.17
C PHE A 72 -2.73 2.68 -6.65
N MET A 73 -2.87 1.44 -7.05
CA MET A 73 -2.79 1.01 -8.44
C MET A 73 -4.20 0.79 -8.97
N PHE A 74 -4.49 1.45 -10.07
CA PHE A 74 -5.77 1.33 -10.78
C PHE A 74 -5.52 0.67 -12.13
N GLU A 75 -6.25 -0.42 -12.38
CA GLU A 75 -6.32 -1.08 -13.68
C GLU A 75 -7.75 -0.97 -14.18
N GLU A 76 -7.92 -0.61 -15.44
CA GLU A 76 -9.24 -0.39 -16.04
C GLU A 76 -10.16 0.48 -15.14
N PHE A 77 -9.58 1.57 -14.62
CA PHE A 77 -10.25 2.58 -13.76
C PHE A 77 -10.71 2.05 -12.38
N LYS A 78 -10.29 0.87 -11.97
CA LYS A 78 -10.62 0.26 -10.68
C LYS A 78 -9.37 0.02 -9.85
N LEU A 79 -9.46 0.32 -8.56
CA LEU A 79 -8.41 0.03 -7.60
C LEU A 79 -8.21 -1.48 -7.47
N THR A 80 -7.05 -1.97 -7.87
CA THR A 80 -6.70 -3.40 -7.84
C THR A 80 -5.63 -3.72 -6.82
N ARG A 81 -4.75 -2.73 -6.49
CA ARG A 81 -3.67 -2.91 -5.51
C ARG A 81 -3.49 -1.67 -4.63
N ILE A 82 -3.26 -1.91 -3.36
CA ILE A 82 -2.79 -0.91 -2.39
C ILE A 82 -1.44 -1.37 -1.89
N SER A 83 -0.44 -0.50 -1.93
CA SER A 83 0.92 -0.82 -1.52
C SER A 83 1.36 0.08 -0.37
N LEU A 84 2.03 -0.52 0.62
CA LEU A 84 2.77 0.19 1.65
C LEU A 84 4.26 0.04 1.39
N THR A 85 4.99 1.15 1.38
CA THR A 85 6.45 1.22 1.25
C THR A 85 6.98 2.16 2.32
N GLU A 86 8.29 2.27 2.49
CA GLU A 86 8.88 3.32 3.33
C GLU A 86 8.52 4.71 2.76
N PRO A 87 8.13 5.70 3.59
CA PRO A 87 8.17 5.73 5.05
C PRO A 87 6.86 5.34 5.76
N SER A 88 5.93 4.60 5.13
CA SER A 88 4.66 4.24 5.75
C SER A 88 4.85 3.52 7.08
N ARG A 89 4.02 3.88 8.05
CA ARG A 89 3.93 3.21 9.36
C ARG A 89 2.72 2.28 9.47
N GLY A 90 2.01 2.11 8.34
CA GLY A 90 0.86 1.21 8.26
C GLY A 90 1.24 -0.24 8.55
N THR A 91 0.31 -0.97 9.13
CA THR A 91 0.47 -2.40 9.41
C THR A 91 -0.73 -3.19 8.92
N THR A 92 -0.56 -4.49 8.77
CA THR A 92 -1.68 -5.41 8.62
C THR A 92 -2.39 -5.64 9.97
N PRO A 93 -3.63 -6.18 10.02
CA PRO A 93 -4.30 -6.54 11.28
C PRO A 93 -3.53 -7.55 12.14
N ARG A 94 -2.53 -8.24 11.56
CA ARG A 94 -1.64 -9.16 12.27
C ARG A 94 -0.32 -8.50 12.70
N GLY A 95 -0.25 -7.15 12.64
CA GLY A 95 0.89 -6.38 13.14
C GLY A 95 2.13 -6.41 12.24
N ILE A 96 2.02 -6.82 10.97
CA ILE A 96 3.14 -6.80 10.03
C ILE A 96 3.15 -5.45 9.31
N GLY A 97 4.27 -4.74 9.41
CA GLY A 97 4.57 -3.48 8.72
C GLY A 97 5.93 -3.51 8.04
N ILE A 98 6.32 -2.38 7.45
CA ILE A 98 7.63 -2.20 6.85
C ILE A 98 8.72 -2.41 7.92
N GLY A 99 9.79 -3.12 7.58
CA GLY A 99 10.88 -3.49 8.48
C GLY A 99 10.63 -4.75 9.32
N ALA A 100 9.44 -5.33 9.32
CA ALA A 100 9.17 -6.62 9.94
C ALA A 100 10.06 -7.72 9.32
N SER A 101 10.43 -8.75 10.08
CA SER A 101 11.21 -9.85 9.51
C SER A 101 10.34 -10.85 8.73
N ALA A 102 10.93 -11.54 7.75
CA ALA A 102 10.28 -12.64 7.05
C ALA A 102 9.74 -13.70 8.01
N ASP A 103 10.44 -13.96 9.12
CA ASP A 103 9.99 -14.92 10.14
C ASP A 103 8.75 -14.44 10.91
N GLN A 104 8.63 -13.12 11.14
CA GLN A 104 7.39 -12.54 11.70
C GLN A 104 6.22 -12.71 10.75
N VAL A 105 6.43 -12.49 9.43
CA VAL A 105 5.40 -12.76 8.41
C VAL A 105 4.99 -14.22 8.43
N ARG A 106 5.96 -15.15 8.40
CA ARG A 106 5.70 -16.60 8.43
C ARG A 106 4.95 -17.02 9.70
N LYS A 107 5.28 -16.43 10.84
CA LYS A 107 4.57 -16.69 12.10
C LYS A 107 3.13 -16.17 12.06
N ALA A 108 2.90 -14.97 11.49
CA ALA A 108 1.58 -14.33 11.43
C ALA A 108 0.65 -15.02 10.41
N TYR A 109 1.19 -15.50 9.28
CA TYR A 109 0.41 -16.03 8.14
C TYR A 109 0.68 -17.53 7.88
N ARG A 110 0.91 -18.32 8.91
CA ARG A 110 1.34 -19.75 8.86
C ARG A 110 0.59 -20.61 7.86
N LYS A 111 -0.74 -20.47 7.79
CA LYS A 111 -1.57 -21.26 6.89
C LYS A 111 -1.80 -20.50 5.58
N GLY A 112 -1.39 -21.12 4.47
CA GLY A 112 -1.62 -20.56 3.13
C GLY A 112 -0.59 -19.54 2.65
N LEU A 113 0.50 -19.33 3.41
CA LEU A 113 1.61 -18.50 2.93
C LEU A 113 2.46 -19.27 1.93
N LYS A 114 2.63 -18.71 0.72
CA LYS A 114 3.51 -19.20 -0.34
C LYS A 114 4.77 -18.33 -0.36
N ALA A 115 5.93 -18.93 -0.46
CA ALA A 115 7.21 -18.24 -0.60
C ALA A 115 7.80 -18.48 -1.98
N GLU A 116 8.31 -17.44 -2.62
CA GLU A 116 8.97 -17.48 -3.94
C GLU A 116 10.21 -16.58 -3.91
N PRO A 117 11.29 -16.94 -4.64
CA PRO A 117 12.45 -16.07 -4.78
C PRO A 117 12.05 -14.71 -5.34
N HIS A 118 12.75 -13.65 -4.90
CA HIS A 118 12.56 -12.33 -5.45
C HIS A 118 13.03 -12.28 -6.91
N TYR A 119 12.30 -11.60 -7.79
CA TYR A 119 12.59 -11.64 -9.24
C TYR A 119 13.88 -10.90 -9.59
N TYR A 120 14.16 -9.79 -8.94
CA TYR A 120 15.31 -8.92 -9.22
C TYR A 120 16.43 -9.02 -8.20
N GLU A 121 16.17 -9.53 -7.01
CA GLU A 121 17.16 -9.60 -5.94
C GLU A 121 17.55 -11.05 -5.66
N ASP A 122 18.84 -11.25 -5.37
CA ASP A 122 19.34 -12.57 -4.97
C ASP A 122 18.78 -13.01 -3.62
N LEU A 123 18.81 -14.31 -3.39
CA LEU A 123 18.51 -14.89 -2.07
C LEU A 123 19.35 -14.22 -0.98
N PRO A 124 18.81 -13.96 0.19
CA PRO A 124 17.55 -14.48 0.73
C PRO A 124 16.31 -13.59 0.50
N SER A 125 16.35 -12.65 -0.47
CA SER A 125 15.18 -11.83 -0.82
C SER A 125 14.07 -12.71 -1.41
N GLU A 126 12.84 -12.48 -0.98
CA GLU A 126 11.72 -13.36 -1.34
C GLU A 126 10.38 -12.61 -1.33
N TYR A 127 9.43 -13.16 -2.06
CA TYR A 127 8.01 -12.83 -1.97
C TYR A 127 7.31 -13.81 -1.04
N LEU A 128 6.51 -13.30 -0.13
CA LEU A 128 5.65 -14.06 0.79
C LEU A 128 4.20 -13.70 0.50
N THR A 129 3.47 -14.56 -0.18
CA THR A 129 2.10 -14.29 -0.65
C THR A 129 1.08 -15.10 0.13
N TYR A 130 0.05 -14.42 0.63
CA TYR A 130 -1.07 -14.99 1.37
C TYR A 130 -2.38 -14.64 0.67
N TRP A 131 -3.14 -15.65 0.25
CA TRP A 131 -4.43 -15.50 -0.37
C TRP A 131 -5.56 -15.90 0.56
N THR A 132 -6.57 -15.02 0.74
CA THR A 132 -7.88 -15.39 1.32
C THR A 132 -8.80 -15.93 0.24
N ILE A 133 -8.75 -15.32 -0.96
CA ILE A 133 -9.43 -15.79 -2.17
C ILE A 133 -8.38 -15.71 -3.29
N PRO A 134 -7.90 -16.85 -3.82
CA PRO A 134 -6.87 -16.88 -4.85
C PRO A 134 -7.18 -15.95 -6.04
N GLY A 135 -6.21 -15.11 -6.43
CA GLY A 135 -6.32 -14.15 -7.53
C GLY A 135 -7.28 -12.99 -7.30
N LYS A 136 -7.97 -12.93 -6.17
CA LYS A 136 -8.98 -11.89 -5.89
C LYS A 136 -8.73 -11.08 -4.63
N ARG A 137 -8.24 -11.72 -3.56
CA ARG A 137 -8.00 -11.06 -2.26
C ARG A 137 -6.78 -11.67 -1.60
N GLY A 138 -5.71 -10.91 -1.58
CA GLY A 138 -4.43 -11.37 -1.02
C GLY A 138 -3.59 -10.26 -0.41
N LEU A 139 -2.52 -10.69 0.24
CA LEU A 139 -1.41 -9.87 0.70
C LEU A 139 -0.12 -10.46 0.15
N ARG A 140 0.78 -9.61 -0.34
CA ARG A 140 2.14 -9.99 -0.73
C ARG A 140 3.12 -9.12 0.02
N PHE A 141 4.10 -9.75 0.65
CA PHE A 141 5.19 -9.10 1.36
C PHE A 141 6.47 -9.32 0.55
N GLU A 142 7.11 -8.24 0.15
CA GLU A 142 8.43 -8.30 -0.48
C GLU A 142 9.49 -8.10 0.58
N THR A 143 10.46 -8.97 0.64
CA THR A 143 11.58 -8.88 1.57
C THR A 143 12.89 -8.63 0.85
N ASN A 144 13.79 -7.88 1.47
CA ASN A 144 15.12 -7.57 0.95
C ASN A 144 16.17 -8.59 1.40
N SER A 145 17.42 -8.40 0.99
CA SER A 145 18.58 -9.23 1.34
C SER A 145 18.86 -9.36 2.84
N ARG A 146 18.28 -8.49 3.68
CA ARG A 146 18.31 -8.59 5.15
C ARG A 146 17.09 -9.31 5.72
N ARG A 147 16.28 -9.93 4.86
CA ARG A 147 15.02 -10.60 5.21
C ARG A 147 14.04 -9.70 5.94
N LYS A 148 14.01 -8.41 5.57
CA LYS A 148 13.10 -7.40 6.09
C LYS A 148 12.08 -7.02 5.04
N VAL A 149 10.82 -6.91 5.45
CA VAL A 149 9.73 -6.42 4.60
C VAL A 149 10.05 -4.99 4.14
N GLN A 150 10.12 -4.79 2.84
CA GLN A 150 10.32 -3.48 2.20
C GLN A 150 9.05 -2.97 1.53
N THR A 151 8.15 -3.89 1.11
CA THR A 151 6.87 -3.54 0.50
C THR A 151 5.80 -4.52 0.97
N ILE A 152 4.57 -4.02 1.13
CA ILE A 152 3.39 -4.84 1.38
C ILE A 152 2.33 -4.45 0.35
N HIS A 153 1.89 -5.38 -0.46
CA HIS A 153 0.79 -5.21 -1.39
C HIS A 153 -0.47 -5.90 -0.87
N ALA A 154 -1.63 -5.29 -1.09
CA ALA A 154 -2.94 -5.87 -0.84
C ALA A 154 -3.84 -5.68 -2.05
N GLY A 155 -4.62 -6.68 -2.43
CA GLY A 155 -5.54 -6.53 -3.56
C GLY A 155 -5.82 -7.82 -4.31
N THR A 156 -6.02 -7.66 -5.62
CA THR A 156 -6.27 -8.73 -6.58
C THR A 156 -4.96 -9.40 -7.00
N ASP A 157 -4.96 -10.13 -8.11
CA ASP A 157 -3.76 -10.73 -8.73
C ASP A 157 -2.69 -9.68 -9.11
N SER A 158 -3.07 -8.41 -9.24
CA SER A 158 -2.11 -7.30 -9.41
C SER A 158 -1.05 -7.19 -8.29
N ILE A 159 -1.25 -7.82 -7.13
CA ILE A 159 -0.20 -7.92 -6.10
C ILE A 159 1.01 -8.75 -6.55
N GLU A 160 0.87 -9.55 -7.60
CA GLU A 160 1.94 -10.37 -8.17
C GLU A 160 2.69 -9.69 -9.35
N LEU A 161 2.21 -8.52 -9.80
CA LEU A 161 2.88 -7.72 -10.82
C LEU A 161 4.16 -7.11 -10.23
N VAL A 162 5.31 -7.55 -10.77
CA VAL A 162 6.63 -7.19 -10.24
C VAL A 162 7.01 -5.75 -10.59
N GLU A 163 6.58 -5.26 -11.76
CA GLU A 163 6.92 -3.93 -12.28
C GLU A 163 5.77 -2.91 -12.18
N GLY A 164 4.69 -3.26 -11.47
CA GLY A 164 3.54 -2.36 -11.37
C GLY A 164 2.82 -2.18 -12.69
N CYS A 165 2.61 -0.93 -13.10
CA CYS A 165 1.99 -0.53 -14.36
C CYS A 165 2.99 -0.41 -15.54
N ALA A 166 4.20 -0.96 -15.44
CA ALA A 166 5.21 -0.90 -16.50
C ALA A 166 4.89 -1.83 -17.66
#